data_fff8f5a98dddb96fca48f1f4edce6118
#
_entry.id   fff8f5a98dddb96fca48f1f4edce6118
#
_cell.length_a   1.000
_cell.length_b   1.000
_cell.length_c   1.000
_cell.angle_alpha   90.00
_cell.angle_beta   90.00
_cell.angle_gamma   90.00
#
_symmetry.space_group_name_H-M   'P 1'
#
loop_
_entity.id
_entity.type
_entity.pdbx_description
1 polymer ?
#
loop_
_entity_poly.entity_id
_entity_poly.type
_entity_poly.pdbx_seq_one_letter_code
_entity_poly.pdbx_strand_id
1 'polypeptide(L)'
;MLSTGPEPEPEPALRPPHAVDLSLQASPEPPALRWLCEQYRSRCDSTLAAMRTRHAALQRHGARLSQEQCDAECDAAAACARTNADALQALLRLDAEGADSLPVTGCPPIGSADDGEGGLSLYDDAEQVLLHAARDWADGDGALAAERHRIVTAVASLLSPAPPAQPQSRRVLVLGSGLGRLAFDVARSCGCDVDALDASVAMTLAAATASAHALSGRTLRAHPWLLRTANLRTTAARLRSVDLGLPTPATAPQQGGGGKGTARLRFRHGRFPPAQPQRAEYDAVLSSYFIDSAADDAADVIAATARALRPGGCWLNVGPLKWGQVPGRPASSHYTWEELLLLLEARGFELLPPAEHGLAAPGHGASEWGGYLPRCGGEMQQEVYRPGTFVARLR
;
A
#
# COMPACT_ATOMS: atom_id res chain seq x y z
N MET A 1 -6.12 19.00 -46.46
CA MET A 1 -6.38 17.61 -46.12
C MET A 1 -5.59 17.29 -44.87
N LEU A 2 -6.26 17.31 -43.72
CA LEU A 2 -5.65 16.94 -42.45
C LEU A 2 -5.75 15.40 -42.33
N SER A 3 -4.61 14.74 -42.30
CA SER A 3 -4.49 13.29 -42.10
C SER A 3 -5.00 12.97 -40.67
N THR A 4 -6.10 12.26 -40.57
CA THR A 4 -6.54 11.62 -39.33
C THR A 4 -5.58 10.49 -39.03
N GLY A 5 -4.84 10.61 -37.93
CA GLY A 5 -4.01 9.50 -37.41
C GLY A 5 -4.88 8.29 -37.08
N PRO A 6 -4.28 7.08 -37.01
CA PRO A 6 -5.04 5.88 -36.68
C PRO A 6 -5.69 6.00 -35.30
N GLU A 7 -6.96 5.60 -35.20
CA GLU A 7 -7.67 5.51 -33.93
C GLU A 7 -6.91 4.52 -33.02
N PRO A 8 -6.83 4.82 -31.70
CA PRO A 8 -6.22 3.91 -30.76
C PRO A 8 -6.98 2.57 -30.77
N GLU A 9 -6.23 1.47 -30.84
CA GLU A 9 -6.81 0.15 -30.71
C GLU A 9 -7.60 0.01 -29.39
N PRO A 10 -8.77 -0.64 -29.38
CA PRO A 10 -9.54 -0.81 -28.16
C PRO A 10 -8.73 -1.61 -27.13
N GLU A 11 -8.66 -1.11 -25.91
CA GLU A 11 -8.03 -1.83 -24.80
C GLU A 11 -8.63 -3.25 -24.68
N PRO A 12 -7.78 -4.28 -24.44
CA PRO A 12 -8.26 -5.64 -24.31
C PRO A 12 -9.24 -5.73 -23.14
N ALA A 13 -10.44 -6.26 -23.41
CA ALA A 13 -11.49 -6.42 -22.42
C ALA A 13 -10.95 -7.17 -21.18
N LEU A 14 -11.02 -6.53 -20.02
CA LEU A 14 -10.61 -7.12 -18.76
C LEU A 14 -11.40 -8.40 -18.49
N ARG A 15 -10.69 -9.49 -18.18
CA ARG A 15 -11.33 -10.74 -17.76
C ARG A 15 -12.17 -10.49 -16.49
N PRO A 16 -13.28 -11.21 -16.30
CA PRO A 16 -14.06 -11.06 -15.07
C PRO A 16 -13.19 -11.36 -13.85
N PRO A 17 -13.33 -10.59 -12.76
CA PRO A 17 -12.48 -10.72 -11.57
C PRO A 17 -12.67 -12.10 -10.92
N HIS A 18 -11.56 -12.68 -10.45
CA HIS A 18 -11.56 -13.94 -9.71
C HIS A 18 -12.11 -13.75 -8.28
N ALA A 19 -12.74 -14.79 -7.75
CA ALA A 19 -13.06 -14.85 -6.33
C ALA A 19 -11.76 -14.91 -5.51
N VAL A 20 -11.74 -14.27 -4.34
CA VAL A 20 -10.56 -14.20 -3.47
C VAL A 20 -10.93 -14.72 -2.08
N ASP A 21 -10.15 -15.69 -1.59
CA ASP A 21 -10.20 -16.17 -0.22
C ASP A 21 -9.12 -15.47 0.60
N LEU A 22 -9.53 -14.78 1.67
CA LEU A 22 -8.65 -13.96 2.50
C LEU A 22 -8.21 -14.71 3.75
N SER A 23 -6.93 -14.60 4.09
CA SER A 23 -6.41 -15.04 5.37
C SER A 23 -5.37 -14.06 5.94
N LEU A 24 -5.20 -14.07 7.25
CA LEU A 24 -4.30 -13.19 7.99
C LEU A 24 -3.36 -14.02 8.85
N GLN A 25 -2.05 -13.77 8.70
CA GLN A 25 -1.00 -14.31 9.54
C GLN A 25 -0.31 -13.16 10.27
N ALA A 26 -0.89 -12.75 11.39
CA ALA A 26 -0.32 -11.76 12.29
C ALA A 26 -0.72 -12.12 13.71
N SER A 27 0.17 -11.90 14.66
CA SER A 27 -0.15 -11.93 16.08
C SER A 27 0.00 -10.52 16.63
N PRO A 28 -1.05 -9.69 16.48
CA PRO A 28 -0.99 -8.36 17.07
C PRO A 28 -1.04 -8.50 18.59
N GLU A 29 -0.19 -7.78 19.29
CA GLU A 29 -0.38 -7.52 20.70
C GLU A 29 -1.44 -6.42 20.86
N PRO A 30 -2.67 -6.71 21.33
CA PRO A 30 -3.72 -5.72 21.45
C PRO A 30 -3.32 -4.44 22.21
N PRO A 31 -2.48 -4.51 23.27
CA PRO A 31 -2.01 -3.31 23.96
C PRO A 31 -1.24 -2.34 23.05
N ALA A 32 -0.36 -2.86 22.18
CA ALA A 32 0.44 -2.02 21.28
C ALA A 32 -0.44 -1.28 20.25
N LEU A 33 -1.44 -1.95 19.68
CA LEU A 33 -2.38 -1.34 18.74
C LEU A 33 -3.29 -0.29 19.42
N ARG A 34 -3.72 -0.55 20.66
CA ARG A 34 -4.46 0.44 21.45
C ARG A 34 -3.62 1.67 21.73
N TRP A 35 -2.35 1.48 22.06
CA TRP A 35 -1.41 2.57 22.24
C TRP A 35 -1.28 3.45 20.99
N LEU A 36 -1.21 2.87 19.78
CA LEU A 36 -1.21 3.64 18.52
C LEU A 36 -2.45 4.54 18.40
N CYS A 37 -3.63 4.01 18.71
CA CYS A 37 -4.85 4.80 18.69
C CYS A 37 -4.87 5.90 19.75
N GLU A 38 -4.33 5.63 20.94
CA GLU A 38 -4.19 6.61 22.02
C GLU A 38 -3.23 7.74 21.63
N GLN A 39 -2.06 7.40 21.05
CA GLN A 39 -1.12 8.39 20.53
C GLN A 39 -1.77 9.26 19.45
N TYR A 40 -2.54 8.66 18.54
CA TYR A 40 -3.27 9.42 17.52
C TYR A 40 -4.29 10.38 18.14
N ARG A 41 -5.07 9.95 19.14
CA ARG A 41 -6.02 10.80 19.86
C ARG A 41 -5.30 11.97 20.55
N SER A 42 -4.20 11.71 21.26
CA SER A 42 -3.39 12.76 21.90
C SER A 42 -2.88 13.80 20.90
N ARG A 43 -2.46 13.36 19.70
CA ARG A 43 -2.07 14.28 18.60
C ARG A 43 -3.25 15.09 18.09
N CYS A 44 -4.45 14.50 17.99
CA CYS A 44 -5.68 15.23 17.65
C CYS A 44 -6.01 16.30 18.69
N ASP A 45 -5.96 15.95 19.98
CA ASP A 45 -6.24 16.89 21.07
C ASP A 45 -5.25 18.06 21.07
N SER A 46 -3.97 17.78 20.89
CA SER A 46 -2.93 18.79 20.76
C SER A 46 -3.17 19.70 19.54
N THR A 47 -3.61 19.13 18.44
CA THR A 47 -3.95 19.87 17.21
C THR A 47 -5.15 20.79 17.44
N LEU A 48 -6.20 20.32 18.13
CA LEU A 48 -7.39 21.11 18.49
C LEU A 48 -7.02 22.25 19.44
N ALA A 49 -6.19 22.00 20.44
CA ALA A 49 -5.69 23.03 21.35
C ALA A 49 -4.90 24.11 20.60
N ALA A 50 -4.02 23.72 19.70
CA ALA A 50 -3.27 24.64 18.84
C ALA A 50 -4.18 25.44 17.90
N MET A 51 -5.30 24.88 17.39
CA MET A 51 -6.28 25.62 16.63
C MET A 51 -6.92 26.74 17.45
N ARG A 52 -7.42 26.42 18.64
CA ARG A 52 -8.01 27.41 19.57
C ARG A 52 -7.04 28.55 19.88
N THR A 53 -5.78 28.22 20.19
CA THR A 53 -4.73 29.19 20.47
C THR A 53 -4.49 30.11 19.26
N ARG A 54 -4.46 29.56 18.05
CA ARG A 54 -4.28 30.30 16.82
C ARG A 54 -5.47 31.20 16.52
N HIS A 55 -6.71 30.74 16.72
CA HIS A 55 -7.91 31.57 16.54
C HIS A 55 -7.89 32.78 17.51
N ALA A 56 -7.57 32.56 18.78
CA ALA A 56 -7.44 33.63 19.76
C ALA A 56 -6.31 34.63 19.37
N ALA A 57 -5.22 34.15 18.79
CA ALA A 57 -4.17 35.02 18.27
C ALA A 57 -4.63 35.85 17.08
N LEU A 58 -5.30 35.24 16.11
CA LEU A 58 -5.87 35.94 14.94
C LEU A 58 -6.82 37.05 15.35
N GLN A 59 -7.72 36.78 16.30
CA GLN A 59 -8.66 37.77 16.85
C GLN A 59 -7.92 38.94 17.54
N ARG A 60 -6.90 38.64 18.38
CA ARG A 60 -6.08 39.69 19.04
C ARG A 60 -5.34 40.56 18.03
N HIS A 61 -4.98 40.02 16.86
CA HIS A 61 -4.33 40.76 15.78
C HIS A 61 -5.32 41.42 14.80
N GLY A 62 -6.62 41.49 15.15
CA GLY A 62 -7.61 42.20 14.41
C GLY A 62 -8.21 41.47 13.20
N ALA A 63 -7.95 40.14 13.10
CA ALA A 63 -8.61 39.34 12.07
C ALA A 63 -10.13 39.35 12.30
N ARG A 64 -10.91 39.53 11.20
CA ARG A 64 -12.37 39.46 11.24
C ARG A 64 -12.86 38.01 11.30
N LEU A 65 -12.66 37.36 12.45
CA LEU A 65 -13.06 35.99 12.73
C LEU A 65 -13.97 36.00 13.97
N SER A 66 -15.22 35.61 13.80
CA SER A 66 -16.18 35.56 14.93
C SER A 66 -15.87 34.37 15.84
N GLN A 67 -16.27 34.44 17.10
CA GLN A 67 -16.14 33.32 18.03
C GLN A 67 -16.93 32.11 17.53
N GLU A 68 -18.12 32.31 16.97
CA GLU A 68 -18.94 31.25 16.40
C GLU A 68 -18.22 30.52 15.24
N GLN A 69 -17.50 31.24 14.36
CA GLN A 69 -16.70 30.63 13.30
C GLN A 69 -15.54 29.80 13.88
N CYS A 70 -14.86 30.31 14.91
CA CYS A 70 -13.79 29.58 15.60
C CYS A 70 -14.30 28.30 16.25
N ASP A 71 -15.43 28.37 16.92
CA ASP A 71 -16.04 27.21 17.60
C ASP A 71 -16.51 26.19 16.57
N ALA A 72 -17.18 26.61 15.50
CA ALA A 72 -17.62 25.72 14.42
C ALA A 72 -16.45 24.98 13.74
N GLU A 73 -15.32 25.64 13.49
CA GLU A 73 -14.12 24.98 12.94
C GLU A 73 -13.51 23.97 13.92
N CYS A 74 -13.44 24.30 15.20
CA CYS A 74 -12.96 23.39 16.23
C CYS A 74 -13.87 22.17 16.41
N ASP A 75 -15.19 22.38 16.39
CA ASP A 75 -16.18 21.31 16.50
C ASP A 75 -16.13 20.37 15.28
N ALA A 76 -15.99 20.93 14.08
CA ALA A 76 -15.79 20.15 12.85
C ALA A 76 -14.51 19.31 12.92
N ALA A 77 -13.39 19.88 13.37
CA ALA A 77 -12.14 19.14 13.53
C ALA A 77 -12.25 18.04 14.61
N ALA A 78 -12.96 18.29 15.71
CA ALA A 78 -13.23 17.29 16.73
C ALA A 78 -14.14 16.15 16.21
N ALA A 79 -15.11 16.46 15.34
CA ALA A 79 -15.91 15.45 14.66
C ALA A 79 -15.04 14.58 13.72
N CYS A 80 -14.14 15.19 12.95
CA CYS A 80 -13.19 14.47 12.10
C CYS A 80 -12.29 13.53 12.93
N ALA A 81 -11.83 13.99 14.11
CA ALA A 81 -11.02 13.15 14.99
C ALA A 81 -11.77 11.91 15.49
N ARG A 82 -13.06 12.06 15.83
CA ARG A 82 -13.92 10.91 16.22
C ARG A 82 -14.09 9.94 15.05
N THR A 83 -14.42 10.44 13.86
CA THR A 83 -14.54 9.60 12.64
C THR A 83 -13.25 8.82 12.36
N ASN A 84 -12.09 9.45 12.52
CA ASN A 84 -10.81 8.78 12.35
C ASN A 84 -10.55 7.73 13.43
N ALA A 85 -10.95 7.99 14.68
CA ALA A 85 -10.82 6.99 15.74
C ALA A 85 -11.67 5.75 15.44
N ASP A 86 -12.89 5.92 14.97
CA ASP A 86 -13.79 4.82 14.57
C ASP A 86 -13.19 4.04 13.38
N ALA A 87 -12.67 4.76 12.37
CA ALA A 87 -12.04 4.14 11.22
C ALA A 87 -10.79 3.33 11.61
N LEU A 88 -9.94 3.85 12.51
CA LEU A 88 -8.77 3.15 13.02
C LEU A 88 -9.15 1.92 13.84
N GLN A 89 -10.17 2.02 14.71
CA GLN A 89 -10.67 0.88 15.47
C GLN A 89 -11.13 -0.24 14.53
N ALA A 90 -11.90 0.11 13.50
CA ALA A 90 -12.35 -0.86 12.50
C ALA A 90 -11.18 -1.46 11.72
N LEU A 91 -10.27 -0.63 11.18
CA LEU A 91 -9.12 -1.09 10.38
C LEU A 91 -8.17 -1.98 11.19
N LEU A 92 -7.92 -1.65 12.46
CA LEU A 92 -7.04 -2.40 13.34
C LEU A 92 -7.77 -3.51 14.11
N ARG A 93 -9.06 -3.72 13.86
CA ARG A 93 -9.88 -4.79 14.44
C ARG A 93 -9.92 -4.79 15.97
N LEU A 94 -9.91 -3.62 16.58
CA LEU A 94 -9.91 -3.50 18.04
C LEU A 94 -11.26 -3.84 18.68
N ASP A 95 -12.35 -3.85 17.89
CA ASP A 95 -13.72 -4.14 18.33
C ASP A 95 -14.15 -5.58 18.00
N ALA A 96 -13.23 -6.42 17.49
CA ALA A 96 -13.58 -7.76 17.00
C ALA A 96 -13.80 -8.76 18.16
N GLU A 97 -14.98 -8.68 18.79
CA GLU A 97 -15.59 -9.82 19.44
C GLU A 97 -16.65 -10.40 18.47
N GLY A 98 -16.29 -11.43 17.72
CA GLY A 98 -17.22 -12.25 16.95
C GLY A 98 -17.22 -12.13 15.43
N ALA A 99 -17.85 -13.03 14.83
CA ALA A 99 -18.40 -13.38 13.51
C ALA A 99 -17.79 -12.88 12.18
N ASP A 100 -17.09 -11.76 12.11
CA ASP A 100 -16.42 -11.26 10.90
C ASP A 100 -14.88 -11.45 10.92
N SER A 101 -14.38 -12.29 11.81
CA SER A 101 -12.95 -12.56 11.93
C SER A 101 -12.47 -13.38 10.74
N LEU A 102 -11.61 -12.79 9.92
CA LEU A 102 -10.80 -13.60 8.99
C LEU A 102 -10.08 -14.70 9.77
N PRO A 103 -9.97 -15.91 9.22
CA PRO A 103 -9.25 -16.96 9.90
C PRO A 103 -7.81 -16.52 10.17
N VAL A 104 -7.48 -16.31 11.44
CA VAL A 104 -6.12 -16.06 11.89
C VAL A 104 -5.45 -17.41 12.04
N THR A 105 -4.60 -17.76 11.10
CA THR A 105 -3.81 -18.98 11.23
C THR A 105 -2.57 -18.65 12.06
N GLY A 106 -2.44 -19.32 13.21
CA GLY A 106 -1.29 -19.21 14.09
C GLY A 106 -0.04 -19.82 13.45
N CYS A 107 0.58 -19.06 12.54
CA CYS A 107 1.95 -19.35 12.15
C CYS A 107 2.86 -18.40 12.94
N PRO A 108 3.96 -18.86 13.53
CA PRO A 108 4.90 -17.97 14.18
C PRO A 108 5.30 -16.87 13.17
N PRO A 109 5.49 -15.63 13.60
CA PRO A 109 5.91 -14.54 12.73
C PRO A 109 7.17 -14.97 11.99
N ILE A 110 7.19 -14.76 10.66
CA ILE A 110 8.41 -15.00 9.88
C ILE A 110 9.41 -13.95 10.31
N GLY A 111 10.37 -14.39 11.14
CA GLY A 111 11.37 -13.50 11.70
C GLY A 111 10.75 -12.54 12.72
N SER A 112 10.49 -12.99 13.93
CA SER A 112 10.56 -12.11 15.09
C SER A 112 12.02 -11.68 15.19
N ALA A 113 12.37 -10.60 14.50
CA ALA A 113 13.57 -9.89 14.85
C ALA A 113 13.35 -9.45 16.31
N ASP A 114 14.30 -9.78 17.11
CA ASP A 114 14.49 -9.31 18.46
C ASP A 114 14.78 -7.79 18.44
N ASP A 115 13.78 -7.02 17.98
CA ASP A 115 13.74 -5.57 18.09
C ASP A 115 13.27 -5.34 19.53
N GLY A 116 14.24 -5.30 20.43
CA GLY A 116 14.01 -5.17 21.85
C GLY A 116 12.93 -4.14 22.16
N GLU A 117 12.01 -4.53 23.03
CA GLU A 117 10.95 -3.76 23.64
C GLU A 117 9.72 -3.43 22.78
N GLY A 118 8.73 -4.32 22.78
CA GLY A 118 7.33 -3.92 22.63
C GLY A 118 6.67 -4.06 21.27
N GLY A 119 7.26 -4.68 20.29
CA GLY A 119 6.53 -5.24 19.14
C GLY A 119 6.01 -4.28 18.07
N LEU A 120 6.26 -2.96 18.14
CA LEU A 120 5.90 -2.01 17.10
C LEU A 120 7.11 -1.67 16.22
N SER A 121 6.91 -1.68 14.91
CA SER A 121 7.87 -1.26 13.90
C SER A 121 7.90 0.28 13.80
N LEU A 122 8.98 0.86 13.28
CA LEU A 122 9.06 2.28 12.93
C LEU A 122 7.96 2.71 11.93
N TYR A 123 7.35 1.76 11.24
CA TYR A 123 6.27 1.98 10.28
C TYR A 123 4.88 1.90 10.91
N ASP A 124 4.77 1.56 12.20
CA ASP A 124 3.51 1.51 12.91
C ASP A 124 3.13 2.91 13.41
N ASP A 125 2.38 3.63 12.59
CA ASP A 125 1.83 4.97 12.89
C ASP A 125 0.39 5.05 12.38
N ALA A 126 -0.53 5.44 13.26
CA ALA A 126 -1.95 5.50 12.95
C ALA A 126 -2.31 6.55 11.87
N GLU A 127 -1.58 7.69 11.82
CA GLU A 127 -1.76 8.68 10.75
C GLU A 127 -1.33 8.09 9.41
N GLN A 128 -0.20 7.36 9.37
CA GLN A 128 0.26 6.69 8.16
C GLN A 128 -0.73 5.62 7.69
N VAL A 129 -1.37 4.87 8.61
CA VAL A 129 -2.45 3.93 8.25
C VAL A 129 -3.58 4.67 7.53
N LEU A 130 -4.06 5.80 8.05
CA LEU A 130 -5.13 6.57 7.41
C LEU A 130 -4.71 7.19 6.06
N LEU A 131 -3.49 7.72 5.96
CA LEU A 131 -2.97 8.29 4.71
C LEU A 131 -2.81 7.21 3.63
N HIS A 132 -2.24 6.06 3.98
CA HIS A 132 -2.10 4.95 3.05
C HIS A 132 -3.45 4.31 2.71
N ALA A 133 -4.41 4.24 3.66
CA ALA A 133 -5.76 3.81 3.36
C ALA A 133 -6.42 4.74 2.33
N ALA A 134 -6.27 6.06 2.49
CA ALA A 134 -6.77 7.01 1.50
C ALA A 134 -6.05 6.87 0.15
N ARG A 135 -4.73 6.62 0.13
CA ARG A 135 -3.96 6.39 -1.11
C ARG A 135 -4.46 5.16 -1.87
N ASP A 136 -4.69 4.07 -1.16
CA ASP A 136 -4.89 2.75 -1.76
C ASP A 136 -6.36 2.40 -1.96
N TRP A 137 -7.27 2.90 -1.10
CA TRP A 137 -8.66 2.47 -1.02
C TRP A 137 -9.70 3.58 -1.22
N ALA A 138 -9.30 4.86 -1.32
CA ALA A 138 -10.23 5.92 -1.67
C ALA A 138 -10.46 6.01 -3.17
N ASP A 139 -11.71 6.36 -3.54
CA ASP A 139 -12.04 6.67 -4.94
C ASP A 139 -11.39 7.98 -5.38
N GLY A 140 -10.85 8.02 -6.59
CA GLY A 140 -10.49 9.25 -7.28
C GLY A 140 -9.00 9.62 -7.33
N ASP A 141 -8.08 8.81 -6.83
CA ASP A 141 -6.64 9.01 -7.07
C ASP A 141 -6.20 8.32 -8.37
N GLY A 142 -6.53 8.96 -9.49
CA GLY A 142 -6.34 8.40 -10.83
C GLY A 142 -4.88 8.03 -11.14
N ALA A 143 -3.90 8.78 -10.62
CA ALA A 143 -2.49 8.52 -10.94
C ALA A 143 -1.99 7.20 -10.33
N LEU A 144 -2.26 6.94 -9.04
CA LEU A 144 -1.86 5.68 -8.41
C LEU A 144 -2.70 4.49 -8.91
N ALA A 145 -3.97 4.71 -9.24
CA ALA A 145 -4.80 3.68 -9.86
C ALA A 145 -4.24 3.24 -11.21
N ALA A 146 -3.79 4.18 -12.05
CA ALA A 146 -3.17 3.89 -13.34
C ALA A 146 -1.85 3.12 -13.17
N GLU A 147 -1.00 3.51 -12.21
CA GLU A 147 0.25 2.79 -11.91
C GLU A 147 -0.04 1.35 -11.47
N ARG A 148 -0.96 1.16 -10.52
CA ARG A 148 -1.37 -0.18 -10.08
C ARG A 148 -1.90 -1.03 -11.23
N HIS A 149 -2.73 -0.45 -12.10
CA HIS A 149 -3.26 -1.15 -13.26
C HIS A 149 -2.14 -1.64 -14.19
N ARG A 150 -1.14 -0.78 -14.49
CA ARG A 150 0.03 -1.17 -15.30
C ARG A 150 0.82 -2.31 -14.65
N ILE A 151 1.06 -2.24 -13.31
CA ILE A 151 1.73 -3.30 -12.58
C ILE A 151 0.95 -4.62 -12.66
N VAL A 152 -0.35 -4.60 -12.42
CA VAL A 152 -1.22 -5.79 -12.49
C VAL A 152 -1.21 -6.39 -13.90
N THR A 153 -1.27 -5.56 -14.95
CA THR A 153 -1.19 -5.99 -16.34
C THR A 153 0.14 -6.65 -16.65
N ALA A 154 1.26 -6.05 -16.17
CA ALA A 154 2.59 -6.62 -16.32
C ALA A 154 2.72 -7.99 -15.65
N VAL A 155 2.17 -8.12 -14.43
CA VAL A 155 2.15 -9.40 -13.71
C VAL A 155 1.35 -10.45 -14.48
N ALA A 156 0.18 -10.09 -15.00
CA ALA A 156 -0.62 -11.01 -15.82
C ALA A 156 0.14 -11.47 -17.05
N SER A 157 0.89 -10.58 -17.71
CA SER A 157 1.77 -10.91 -18.84
C SER A 157 2.90 -11.86 -18.43
N LEU A 158 3.59 -11.58 -17.33
CA LEU A 158 4.71 -12.40 -16.82
C LEU A 158 4.28 -13.79 -16.37
N LEU A 159 3.05 -13.93 -15.86
CA LEU A 159 2.49 -15.21 -15.44
C LEU A 159 1.84 -16.01 -16.59
N SER A 160 1.72 -15.44 -17.79
CA SER A 160 1.18 -16.10 -18.98
C SER A 160 2.31 -16.54 -19.92
N PRO A 161 2.19 -17.72 -20.63
CA PRO A 161 1.19 -18.75 -20.45
C PRO A 161 1.63 -19.79 -19.42
N ALA A 162 0.68 -20.32 -18.65
CA ALA A 162 0.95 -21.52 -17.89
C ALA A 162 1.20 -22.68 -18.85
N PRO A 163 2.30 -23.45 -18.73
CA PRO A 163 2.39 -24.71 -19.45
C PRO A 163 1.21 -25.60 -19.09
N PRO A 164 0.59 -26.30 -20.05
CA PRO A 164 -0.65 -27.04 -19.84
C PRO A 164 -0.55 -28.19 -18.82
N ALA A 165 0.64 -28.45 -18.28
CA ALA A 165 0.93 -29.59 -17.42
C ALA A 165 1.00 -29.26 -15.89
N GLN A 166 0.81 -28.01 -15.44
CA GLN A 166 0.86 -27.71 -14.01
C GLN A 166 -0.51 -27.31 -13.45
N PRO A 167 -1.17 -28.20 -12.68
CA PRO A 167 -2.44 -27.89 -12.02
C PRO A 167 -2.29 -27.01 -10.78
N GLN A 168 -1.07 -26.61 -10.42
CA GLN A 168 -0.81 -25.77 -9.24
C GLN A 168 -1.08 -24.29 -9.57
N SER A 169 -1.78 -23.62 -8.65
CA SER A 169 -1.98 -22.17 -8.70
C SER A 169 -0.63 -21.45 -8.71
N ARG A 170 -0.51 -20.42 -9.57
CA ARG A 170 0.68 -19.53 -9.55
C ARG A 170 0.75 -18.80 -8.22
N ARG A 171 1.98 -18.62 -7.72
CA ARG A 171 2.21 -17.95 -6.43
C ARG A 171 3.01 -16.67 -6.62
N VAL A 172 2.52 -15.60 -6.03
CA VAL A 172 3.13 -14.27 -6.05
C VAL A 172 3.41 -13.80 -4.63
N LEU A 173 4.60 -13.24 -4.41
CA LEU A 173 4.97 -12.56 -3.16
C LEU A 173 4.96 -11.05 -3.40
N VAL A 174 4.24 -10.29 -2.60
CA VAL A 174 4.25 -8.82 -2.60
C VAL A 174 5.00 -8.33 -1.37
N LEU A 175 6.12 -7.65 -1.58
CA LEU A 175 6.99 -7.12 -0.53
C LEU A 175 6.62 -5.67 -0.20
N GLY A 176 6.56 -5.34 1.10
CA GLY A 176 6.14 -4.02 1.55
C GLY A 176 4.72 -3.71 1.10
N SER A 177 3.80 -4.65 1.36
CA SER A 177 2.45 -4.61 0.80
C SER A 177 1.61 -3.41 1.28
N GLY A 178 2.03 -2.72 2.36
CA GLY A 178 1.30 -1.59 2.93
C GLY A 178 -0.15 -1.96 3.23
N LEU A 179 -1.09 -1.16 2.72
CA LEU A 179 -2.54 -1.43 2.86
C LEU A 179 -3.08 -2.49 1.90
N GLY A 180 -2.21 -3.24 1.21
CA GLY A 180 -2.54 -4.46 0.49
C GLY A 180 -3.31 -4.31 -0.81
N ARG A 181 -3.58 -3.10 -1.30
CA ARG A 181 -4.39 -2.91 -2.49
C ARG A 181 -3.77 -3.53 -3.74
N LEU A 182 -2.47 -3.38 -3.95
CA LEU A 182 -1.79 -4.01 -5.08
C LEU A 182 -1.90 -5.54 -5.02
N ALA A 183 -1.67 -6.14 -3.84
CA ALA A 183 -1.79 -7.58 -3.64
C ALA A 183 -3.22 -8.08 -3.91
N PHE A 184 -4.23 -7.32 -3.47
CA PHE A 184 -5.63 -7.61 -3.71
C PHE A 184 -5.99 -7.55 -5.21
N ASP A 185 -5.54 -6.51 -5.91
CA ASP A 185 -5.80 -6.35 -7.35
C ASP A 185 -5.10 -7.44 -8.16
N VAL A 186 -3.87 -7.86 -7.79
CA VAL A 186 -3.16 -9.00 -8.41
C VAL A 186 -3.92 -10.30 -8.20
N ALA A 187 -4.35 -10.62 -6.98
CA ALA A 187 -5.10 -11.83 -6.70
C ALA A 187 -6.41 -11.90 -7.52
N ARG A 188 -7.16 -10.78 -7.56
CA ARG A 188 -8.43 -10.70 -8.31
C ARG A 188 -8.27 -10.76 -9.82
N SER A 189 -7.26 -10.09 -10.36
CA SER A 189 -7.11 -9.94 -11.81
C SER A 189 -6.36 -11.11 -12.44
N CYS A 190 -5.35 -11.66 -11.72
CA CYS A 190 -4.52 -12.75 -12.25
C CYS A 190 -5.00 -14.15 -11.82
N GLY A 191 -5.88 -14.25 -10.82
CA GLY A 191 -6.36 -15.53 -10.31
C GLY A 191 -5.25 -16.41 -9.69
N CYS A 192 -4.23 -15.78 -9.12
CA CYS A 192 -3.08 -16.43 -8.52
C CYS A 192 -3.11 -16.32 -6.99
N ASP A 193 -2.42 -17.23 -6.30
CA ASP A 193 -2.23 -17.15 -4.86
C ASP A 193 -1.22 -16.05 -4.54
N VAL A 194 -1.55 -15.17 -3.62
CA VAL A 194 -0.71 -14.02 -3.24
C VAL A 194 -0.39 -14.05 -1.75
N ASP A 195 0.90 -13.93 -1.44
CA ASP A 195 1.40 -13.64 -0.10
C ASP A 195 1.78 -12.14 -0.05
N ALA A 196 1.06 -11.36 0.75
CA ALA A 196 1.29 -9.94 0.96
C ALA A 196 2.04 -9.75 2.28
N LEU A 197 3.32 -9.38 2.22
CA LEU A 197 4.21 -9.28 3.38
C LEU A 197 4.47 -7.81 3.71
N ASP A 198 4.30 -7.43 4.98
CA ASP A 198 4.66 -6.12 5.49
C ASP A 198 5.26 -6.21 6.90
N ALA A 199 6.23 -5.33 7.19
CA ALA A 199 6.88 -5.26 8.49
C ALA A 199 6.05 -4.53 9.56
N SER A 200 5.02 -3.79 9.16
CA SER A 200 4.09 -3.12 10.05
C SER A 200 2.90 -4.02 10.35
N VAL A 201 2.69 -4.31 11.62
CA VAL A 201 1.50 -5.06 12.06
C VAL A 201 0.23 -4.26 11.81
N ALA A 202 0.26 -2.94 12.02
CA ALA A 202 -0.87 -2.05 11.78
C ALA A 202 -1.27 -2.01 10.31
N MET A 203 -0.28 -1.91 9.39
CA MET A 203 -0.53 -1.97 7.94
C MET A 203 -1.10 -3.33 7.54
N THR A 204 -0.54 -4.43 8.04
CA THR A 204 -0.99 -5.79 7.72
C THR A 204 -2.45 -6.04 8.14
N LEU A 205 -2.83 -5.61 9.35
CA LEU A 205 -4.21 -5.71 9.84
C LEU A 205 -5.16 -4.85 9.03
N ALA A 206 -4.78 -3.58 8.81
CA ALA A 206 -5.59 -2.65 8.04
C ALA A 206 -5.78 -3.12 6.59
N ALA A 207 -4.74 -3.73 5.97
CA ALA A 207 -4.82 -4.32 4.63
C ALA A 207 -5.83 -5.46 4.56
N ALA A 208 -5.78 -6.38 5.53
CA ALA A 208 -6.71 -7.51 5.60
C ALA A 208 -8.16 -7.02 5.79
N THR A 209 -8.37 -6.05 6.68
CA THR A 209 -9.69 -5.48 6.95
C THR A 209 -10.22 -4.69 5.75
N ALA A 210 -9.42 -3.83 5.14
CA ALA A 210 -9.81 -3.06 3.96
C ALA A 210 -10.19 -3.99 2.78
N SER A 211 -9.43 -5.07 2.58
CA SER A 211 -9.74 -6.08 1.56
C SER A 211 -11.07 -6.80 1.84
N ALA A 212 -11.33 -7.17 3.10
CA ALA A 212 -12.59 -7.80 3.50
C ALA A 212 -13.78 -6.84 3.31
N HIS A 213 -13.63 -5.56 3.67
CA HIS A 213 -14.64 -4.53 3.42
C HIS A 213 -14.90 -4.35 1.93
N ALA A 214 -13.85 -4.33 1.10
CA ALA A 214 -13.99 -4.24 -0.35
C ALA A 214 -14.77 -5.41 -0.94
N LEU A 215 -14.57 -6.63 -0.45
CA LEU A 215 -15.33 -7.81 -0.89
C LEU A 215 -16.79 -7.79 -0.42
N SER A 216 -17.06 -7.22 0.76
CA SER A 216 -18.41 -7.12 1.34
C SER A 216 -19.15 -5.84 0.91
N GLY A 217 -18.54 -4.94 0.14
CA GLY A 217 -19.12 -3.66 -0.25
C GLY A 217 -19.25 -2.66 0.91
N ARG A 218 -18.52 -2.87 2.01
CA ARG A 218 -18.49 -1.94 3.14
C ARG A 218 -17.52 -0.80 2.86
N THR A 219 -17.90 0.40 3.29
CA THR A 219 -17.05 1.60 3.23
C THR A 219 -16.80 2.15 4.62
N LEU A 220 -15.62 2.73 4.82
CA LEU A 220 -15.27 3.50 6.01
C LEU A 220 -15.02 4.94 5.61
N ARG A 221 -15.39 5.89 6.45
CA ARG A 221 -15.07 7.31 6.23
C ARG A 221 -13.87 7.69 7.07
N ALA A 222 -12.94 8.45 6.48
CA ALA A 222 -11.77 8.99 7.17
C ALA A 222 -11.47 10.42 6.76
N HIS A 223 -10.72 11.14 7.61
CA HIS A 223 -10.19 12.48 7.39
C HIS A 223 -8.65 12.44 7.51
N PRO A 224 -7.94 11.86 6.54
CA PRO A 224 -6.53 11.49 6.70
C PRO A 224 -5.59 12.69 6.85
N TRP A 225 -6.04 13.90 6.50
CA TRP A 225 -5.22 15.12 6.57
C TRP A 225 -5.44 15.94 7.86
N LEU A 226 -6.23 15.46 8.82
CA LEU A 226 -6.61 16.21 10.02
C LEU A 226 -5.41 16.75 10.79
N LEU A 227 -4.33 15.97 10.91
CA LEU A 227 -3.10 16.36 11.61
C LEU A 227 -2.15 17.21 10.75
N ARG A 228 -2.42 17.40 9.49
CA ARG A 228 -1.61 18.27 8.63
C ARG A 228 -1.88 19.74 8.98
N THR A 229 -0.89 20.42 9.56
CA THR A 229 -1.01 21.80 10.05
C THR A 229 -0.23 22.81 9.22
N ALA A 230 0.61 22.36 8.29
CA ALA A 230 1.47 23.19 7.46
C ALA A 230 1.20 22.99 5.96
N ASN A 231 1.63 23.97 5.16
CA ASN A 231 1.54 23.94 3.71
C ASN A 231 0.11 23.74 3.16
N LEU A 232 -0.88 24.35 3.82
CA LEU A 232 -2.29 24.36 3.41
C LEU A 232 -2.79 25.76 3.10
N ARG A 233 -3.61 25.89 2.08
CA ARG A 233 -4.27 27.15 1.68
C ARG A 233 -5.49 27.46 2.55
N THR A 234 -6.21 26.45 3.00
CA THR A 234 -7.45 26.61 3.77
C THR A 234 -7.54 25.58 4.90
N THR A 235 -8.23 25.95 5.98
CA THR A 235 -8.54 25.03 7.07
C THR A 235 -9.41 23.88 6.57
N ALA A 236 -10.37 24.16 5.69
CA ALA A 236 -11.29 23.14 5.15
C ALA A 236 -10.55 22.00 4.42
N ALA A 237 -9.40 22.26 3.81
CA ALA A 237 -8.63 21.23 3.11
C ALA A 237 -8.20 20.07 4.04
N ARG A 238 -7.85 20.38 5.30
CA ARG A 238 -7.47 19.35 6.29
C ARG A 238 -8.65 18.56 6.84
N LEU A 239 -9.86 19.14 6.78
CA LEU A 239 -11.09 18.49 7.26
C LEU A 239 -11.78 17.65 6.17
N ARG A 240 -11.20 17.61 4.95
CA ARG A 240 -11.75 16.82 3.86
C ARG A 240 -11.84 15.35 4.24
N SER A 241 -12.99 14.76 3.95
CA SER A 241 -13.22 13.32 4.12
C SER A 241 -12.92 12.56 2.83
N VAL A 242 -12.62 11.28 3.00
CA VAL A 242 -12.59 10.27 1.94
C VAL A 242 -13.38 9.05 2.39
N ASP A 243 -14.05 8.41 1.46
CA ASP A 243 -14.67 7.11 1.68
C ASP A 243 -13.69 6.03 1.22
N LEU A 244 -13.35 5.12 2.14
CA LEU A 244 -12.43 4.01 1.92
C LEU A 244 -13.23 2.77 1.55
N GLY A 245 -13.04 2.26 0.36
CA GLY A 245 -13.73 1.08 -0.16
C GLY A 245 -13.60 0.98 -1.66
N LEU A 246 -14.01 -0.14 -2.22
CA LEU A 246 -14.18 -0.24 -3.66
C LEU A 246 -15.60 0.20 -4.00
N PRO A 247 -15.81 0.95 -5.10
CA PRO A 247 -17.14 1.08 -5.64
C PRO A 247 -17.63 -0.34 -5.93
N THR A 248 -18.80 -0.68 -5.42
CA THR A 248 -19.43 -1.96 -5.74
C THR A 248 -19.61 -1.98 -7.26
N PRO A 249 -18.92 -2.87 -8.00
CA PRO A 249 -19.22 -2.97 -9.43
C PRO A 249 -20.70 -3.29 -9.56
N ALA A 250 -21.41 -2.63 -10.48
CA ALA A 250 -22.81 -2.92 -10.78
C ALA A 250 -23.04 -4.41 -11.17
N THR A 251 -21.96 -5.15 -11.35
CA THR A 251 -21.90 -6.59 -11.59
C THR A 251 -20.88 -7.21 -10.63
N ALA A 252 -21.18 -7.26 -9.32
CA ALA A 252 -20.48 -8.20 -8.45
C ALA A 252 -20.76 -9.61 -9.03
N PRO A 253 -19.73 -10.45 -9.24
CA PRO A 253 -19.98 -11.83 -9.63
C PRO A 253 -20.83 -12.46 -8.52
N GLN A 254 -22.05 -12.90 -8.89
CA GLN A 254 -22.92 -13.61 -7.98
C GLN A 254 -22.14 -14.81 -7.44
N GLN A 255 -22.12 -14.97 -6.13
CA GLN A 255 -21.64 -16.19 -5.46
C GLN A 255 -22.47 -17.35 -6.02
N GLY A 256 -21.99 -18.07 -7.02
CA GLY A 256 -22.72 -19.17 -7.61
C GLY A 256 -22.34 -19.45 -9.05
N GLY A 257 -21.12 -19.88 -9.27
CA GLY A 257 -20.70 -20.41 -10.56
C GLY A 257 -19.37 -21.14 -10.36
N GLY A 258 -19.42 -22.46 -10.19
CA GLY A 258 -18.25 -23.33 -10.03
C GLY A 258 -17.30 -23.24 -11.23
N GLY A 259 -16.45 -22.23 -11.25
CA GLY A 259 -15.36 -22.02 -12.20
C GLY A 259 -14.04 -22.07 -11.46
N LYS A 260 -13.29 -23.09 -11.70
CA LYS A 260 -11.88 -23.39 -11.43
C LYS A 260 -11.09 -22.30 -10.66
N GLY A 261 -10.92 -22.50 -9.34
CA GLY A 261 -9.88 -21.91 -8.54
C GLY A 261 -10.20 -20.54 -7.93
N THR A 262 -10.59 -20.52 -6.66
CA THR A 262 -10.56 -19.31 -5.81
C THR A 262 -9.11 -18.96 -5.52
N ALA A 263 -8.68 -17.73 -5.85
CA ALA A 263 -7.35 -17.23 -5.51
C ALA A 263 -7.24 -17.01 -3.99
N ARG A 264 -6.11 -17.35 -3.40
CA ARG A 264 -5.85 -17.12 -1.97
C ARG A 264 -4.99 -15.87 -1.81
N LEU A 265 -5.45 -14.92 -0.98
CA LEU A 265 -4.68 -13.75 -0.57
C LEU A 265 -4.40 -13.85 0.93
N ARG A 266 -3.12 -13.99 1.27
CA ARG A 266 -2.64 -14.11 2.64
C ARG A 266 -1.88 -12.85 3.03
N PHE A 267 -2.36 -12.15 4.05
CA PHE A 267 -1.64 -11.05 4.67
C PHE A 267 -0.72 -11.59 5.76
N ARG A 268 0.55 -11.23 5.69
CA ARG A 268 1.61 -11.75 6.57
C ARG A 268 2.38 -10.60 7.18
N HIS A 269 2.38 -10.54 8.51
CA HIS A 269 3.26 -9.63 9.25
C HIS A 269 4.67 -10.22 9.31
N GLY A 270 5.69 -9.45 8.98
CA GLY A 270 7.08 -9.85 9.07
C GLY A 270 8.02 -9.01 8.21
N ARG A 271 9.31 -9.08 8.54
CA ARG A 271 10.39 -8.41 7.78
C ARG A 271 10.81 -9.24 6.57
N PHE A 272 11.36 -8.56 5.57
CA PHE A 272 12.05 -9.18 4.46
C PHE A 272 13.43 -8.54 4.31
N PRO A 273 14.51 -9.33 4.23
CA PRO A 273 14.59 -10.80 4.27
C PRO A 273 14.12 -11.41 5.59
N PRO A 274 13.50 -12.60 5.54
CA PRO A 274 13.16 -13.32 6.76
C PRO A 274 14.40 -13.93 7.42
N ALA A 275 14.36 -14.11 8.73
CA ALA A 275 15.47 -14.71 9.48
C ALA A 275 15.78 -16.16 9.04
N GLN A 276 14.76 -16.89 8.59
CA GLN A 276 14.95 -18.25 8.04
C GLN A 276 14.92 -18.22 6.51
N PRO A 277 15.79 -19.00 5.83
CA PRO A 277 15.82 -19.05 4.37
C PRO A 277 14.47 -19.48 3.80
N GLN A 278 13.95 -18.70 2.86
CA GLN A 278 12.78 -19.10 2.08
C GLN A 278 13.16 -20.18 1.07
N ARG A 279 12.21 -21.07 0.81
CA ARG A 279 12.33 -22.03 -0.29
C ARG A 279 11.86 -21.36 -1.59
N ALA A 280 12.36 -21.84 -2.73
CA ALA A 280 11.91 -21.42 -4.06
C ALA A 280 10.42 -21.78 -4.29
N GLU A 281 9.53 -20.87 -3.94
CA GLU A 281 8.08 -21.13 -3.93
C GLU A 281 7.28 -20.21 -4.85
N TYR A 282 7.85 -19.04 -5.22
CA TYR A 282 7.11 -18.02 -5.94
C TYR A 282 7.45 -18.00 -7.42
N ASP A 283 6.43 -17.85 -8.25
CA ASP A 283 6.56 -17.64 -9.69
C ASP A 283 6.89 -16.17 -10.00
N ALA A 284 6.45 -15.24 -9.14
CA ALA A 284 6.82 -13.85 -9.21
C ALA A 284 6.96 -13.21 -7.82
N VAL A 285 7.83 -12.21 -7.73
CA VAL A 285 7.95 -11.28 -6.61
C VAL A 285 7.63 -9.88 -7.11
N LEU A 286 6.87 -9.12 -6.34
CA LEU A 286 6.53 -7.73 -6.59
C LEU A 286 7.02 -6.86 -5.45
N SER A 287 7.63 -5.73 -5.79
CA SER A 287 7.92 -4.66 -4.85
C SER A 287 7.52 -3.31 -5.45
N SER A 288 6.74 -2.55 -4.69
CA SER A 288 6.31 -1.21 -5.08
C SER A 288 6.61 -0.27 -3.93
N TYR A 289 7.52 0.69 -4.14
CA TYR A 289 8.01 1.63 -3.12
C TYR A 289 8.57 0.93 -1.87
N PHE A 290 9.32 -0.16 -2.07
CA PHE A 290 9.78 -1.01 -0.98
C PHE A 290 11.30 -1.08 -0.83
N ILE A 291 12.05 -1.24 -1.92
CA ILE A 291 13.46 -1.66 -1.86
C ILE A 291 14.36 -0.68 -1.08
N ASP A 292 14.03 0.60 -1.11
CA ASP A 292 14.71 1.69 -0.41
C ASP A 292 14.28 1.84 1.05
N SER A 293 13.14 1.28 1.42
CA SER A 293 12.57 1.30 2.77
C SER A 293 12.75 -0.02 3.54
N ALA A 294 13.27 -1.08 2.90
CA ALA A 294 13.64 -2.30 3.57
C ALA A 294 14.68 -2.02 4.66
N ALA A 295 14.58 -2.68 5.82
CA ALA A 295 15.53 -2.44 6.91
C ALA A 295 16.94 -2.98 6.61
N ASP A 296 17.01 -4.02 5.78
CA ASP A 296 18.25 -4.68 5.38
C ASP A 296 18.88 -4.04 4.13
N ASP A 297 20.13 -4.38 3.83
CA ASP A 297 20.81 -3.91 2.64
C ASP A 297 20.13 -4.44 1.37
N ALA A 298 20.13 -3.64 0.30
CA ALA A 298 19.53 -4.03 -0.97
C ALA A 298 20.16 -5.31 -1.55
N ALA A 299 21.44 -5.54 -1.33
CA ALA A 299 22.11 -6.77 -1.75
C ALA A 299 21.56 -8.02 -1.04
N ASP A 300 21.16 -7.89 0.23
CA ASP A 300 20.52 -8.97 1.01
C ASP A 300 19.08 -9.18 0.56
N VAL A 301 18.35 -8.10 0.29
CA VAL A 301 17.00 -8.15 -0.30
C VAL A 301 17.02 -8.87 -1.65
N ILE A 302 17.98 -8.53 -2.52
CA ILE A 302 18.15 -9.17 -3.84
C ILE A 302 18.48 -10.66 -3.67
N ALA A 303 19.41 -11.00 -2.78
CA ALA A 303 19.77 -12.39 -2.52
C ALA A 303 18.60 -13.21 -1.95
N ALA A 304 17.79 -12.62 -1.06
CA ALA A 304 16.61 -13.28 -0.52
C ALA A 304 15.51 -13.46 -1.56
N THR A 305 15.32 -12.46 -2.42
CA THR A 305 14.37 -12.54 -3.53
C THR A 305 14.74 -13.65 -4.51
N ALA A 306 16.04 -13.79 -4.85
CA ALA A 306 16.52 -14.89 -5.68
C ALA A 306 16.22 -16.26 -5.05
N ARG A 307 16.38 -16.39 -3.74
CA ARG A 307 16.04 -17.66 -3.04
C ARG A 307 14.54 -17.94 -2.96
N ALA A 308 13.73 -16.90 -2.93
CA ALA A 308 12.27 -17.04 -2.85
C ALA A 308 11.64 -17.43 -4.21
N LEU A 309 12.25 -16.99 -5.30
CA LEU A 309 11.79 -17.28 -6.65
C LEU A 309 12.15 -18.72 -7.08
N ARG A 310 11.24 -19.32 -7.83
CA ARG A 310 11.53 -20.53 -8.61
C ARG A 310 12.48 -20.20 -9.76
N PRO A 311 13.29 -21.16 -10.26
CA PRO A 311 14.03 -20.97 -11.48
C PRO A 311 13.11 -20.47 -12.63
N GLY A 312 13.52 -19.43 -13.32
CA GLY A 312 12.69 -18.76 -14.34
C GLY A 312 11.62 -17.82 -13.80
N GLY A 313 11.47 -17.71 -12.48
CA GLY A 313 10.56 -16.75 -11.85
C GLY A 313 11.01 -15.30 -12.03
N CYS A 314 10.08 -14.36 -11.93
CA CYS A 314 10.32 -12.95 -12.24
C CYS A 314 10.18 -12.06 -11.00
N TRP A 315 11.02 -11.03 -10.92
CA TRP A 315 10.86 -9.93 -9.98
C TRP A 315 10.53 -8.65 -10.73
N LEU A 316 9.41 -8.01 -10.37
CA LEU A 316 9.00 -6.71 -10.85
C LEU A 316 9.10 -5.70 -9.70
N ASN A 317 9.83 -4.60 -9.93
CA ASN A 317 9.96 -3.52 -8.97
C ASN A 317 9.59 -2.18 -9.59
N VAL A 318 8.86 -1.36 -8.83
CA VAL A 318 8.56 0.03 -9.13
C VAL A 318 8.81 0.86 -7.88
N GLY A 319 9.67 1.86 -7.95
CA GLY A 319 9.90 2.73 -6.79
C GLY A 319 11.09 3.66 -6.93
N PRO A 320 11.17 4.69 -6.08
CA PRO A 320 12.35 5.54 -5.93
C PRO A 320 13.46 4.81 -5.15
N LEU A 321 14.59 5.49 -4.96
CA LEU A 321 15.70 5.05 -4.12
C LEU A 321 15.96 6.11 -3.02
N LYS A 322 15.07 6.19 -2.03
CA LYS A 322 15.15 7.13 -0.89
C LYS A 322 15.83 6.50 0.31
N TRP A 323 17.04 6.00 0.14
CA TRP A 323 17.78 5.24 1.14
C TRP A 323 17.85 5.87 2.54
N GLY A 324 17.84 7.19 2.65
CA GLY A 324 17.97 7.92 3.92
C GLY A 324 16.76 7.85 4.85
N GLN A 325 15.68 7.15 4.50
CA GLN A 325 14.48 7.04 5.34
C GLN A 325 14.64 6.02 6.47
N VAL A 326 15.54 5.06 6.34
CA VAL A 326 15.80 4.05 7.37
C VAL A 326 16.85 4.59 8.33
N PRO A 327 16.53 4.86 9.63
CA PRO A 327 17.50 5.34 10.60
C PRO A 327 18.68 4.37 10.73
N GLY A 328 19.88 4.93 10.80
CA GLY A 328 21.10 4.16 11.00
C GLY A 328 21.65 3.44 9.76
N ARG A 329 20.98 3.53 8.61
CA ARG A 329 21.50 2.96 7.37
C ARG A 329 22.77 3.72 6.94
N PRO A 330 23.91 3.03 6.73
CA PRO A 330 25.15 3.68 6.30
C PRO A 330 25.06 4.14 4.84
N ALA A 331 25.72 5.25 4.51
CA ALA A 331 25.76 5.76 3.14
C ALA A 331 26.34 4.76 2.12
N SER A 332 27.17 3.81 2.58
CA SER A 332 27.69 2.72 1.74
C SER A 332 26.62 1.76 1.21
N SER A 333 25.40 1.80 1.76
CA SER A 333 24.23 1.03 1.28
C SER A 333 23.28 1.88 0.43
N HIS A 334 23.68 3.09 0.02
CA HIS A 334 22.88 3.97 -0.82
C HIS A 334 23.29 3.77 -2.30
N TYR A 335 22.78 2.71 -2.88
CA TYR A 335 23.05 2.39 -4.29
C TYR A 335 22.35 3.35 -5.25
N THR A 336 23.02 3.70 -6.34
CA THR A 336 22.38 4.30 -7.50
C THR A 336 21.53 3.26 -8.24
N TRP A 337 20.67 3.72 -9.15
CA TRP A 337 19.88 2.80 -9.97
C TRP A 337 20.75 1.85 -10.80
N GLU A 338 21.82 2.35 -11.37
CA GLU A 338 22.78 1.56 -12.15
C GLU A 338 23.46 0.49 -11.29
N GLU A 339 23.95 0.84 -10.11
CA GLU A 339 24.55 -0.12 -9.16
C GLU A 339 23.56 -1.19 -8.72
N LEU A 340 22.29 -0.83 -8.51
CA LEU A 340 21.23 -1.78 -8.18
C LEU A 340 21.03 -2.81 -9.31
N LEU A 341 21.03 -2.38 -10.57
CA LEU A 341 20.93 -3.26 -11.72
C LEU A 341 22.13 -4.21 -11.84
N LEU A 342 23.35 -3.71 -11.59
CA LEU A 342 24.55 -4.54 -11.53
C LEU A 342 24.48 -5.61 -10.42
N LEU A 343 23.93 -5.26 -9.25
CA LEU A 343 23.71 -6.23 -8.18
C LEU A 343 22.71 -7.33 -8.57
N LEU A 344 21.66 -7.00 -9.31
CA LEU A 344 20.69 -7.97 -9.82
C LEU A 344 21.38 -8.97 -10.78
N GLU A 345 22.14 -8.46 -11.75
CA GLU A 345 22.88 -9.30 -12.71
C GLU A 345 23.89 -10.20 -12.01
N ALA A 346 24.65 -9.66 -11.03
CA ALA A 346 25.60 -10.42 -10.23
C ALA A 346 24.95 -11.55 -9.42
N ARG A 347 23.64 -11.46 -9.15
CA ARG A 347 22.85 -12.47 -8.44
C ARG A 347 22.09 -13.42 -9.37
N GLY A 348 22.39 -13.39 -10.67
CA GLY A 348 21.84 -14.32 -11.64
C GLY A 348 20.53 -13.90 -12.25
N PHE A 349 20.12 -12.64 -12.08
CA PHE A 349 18.97 -12.11 -12.77
C PHE A 349 19.33 -11.65 -14.19
N GLU A 350 18.42 -11.91 -15.11
CA GLU A 350 18.39 -11.33 -16.45
C GLU A 350 17.39 -10.18 -16.47
N LEU A 351 17.84 -8.98 -16.82
CA LEU A 351 16.98 -7.81 -16.96
C LEU A 351 16.15 -7.89 -18.24
N LEU A 352 14.83 -7.81 -18.12
CA LEU A 352 13.91 -7.78 -19.24
C LEU A 352 13.48 -6.33 -19.51
N PRO A 353 13.23 -5.95 -20.78
CA PRO A 353 12.75 -4.60 -21.10
C PRO A 353 11.37 -4.34 -20.48
N PRO A 354 11.19 -3.37 -19.57
CA PRO A 354 9.91 -3.11 -18.94
C PRO A 354 8.78 -2.78 -19.94
N ALA A 355 9.12 -2.14 -21.06
CA ALA A 355 8.17 -1.76 -22.10
C ALA A 355 7.48 -2.97 -22.76
N GLU A 356 8.12 -4.12 -22.84
CA GLU A 356 7.53 -5.36 -23.37
C GLU A 356 6.41 -5.91 -22.46
N HIS A 357 6.36 -5.42 -21.21
CA HIS A 357 5.35 -5.78 -20.21
C HIS A 357 4.38 -4.62 -19.91
N GLY A 358 4.31 -3.61 -20.79
CA GLY A 358 3.40 -2.46 -20.62
C GLY A 358 3.82 -1.46 -19.53
N LEU A 359 5.07 -1.56 -19.07
CA LEU A 359 5.63 -0.64 -18.08
C LEU A 359 6.47 0.43 -18.78
N ALA A 360 6.28 1.71 -18.40
CA ALA A 360 7.05 2.80 -18.98
C ALA A 360 8.53 2.66 -18.62
N ALA A 361 9.42 2.88 -19.60
CA ALA A 361 10.83 3.00 -19.35
C ALA A 361 11.13 4.20 -18.44
N PRO A 362 12.15 4.14 -17.54
CA PRO A 362 12.54 5.26 -16.73
C PRO A 362 12.79 6.52 -17.57
N GLY A 363 12.11 7.61 -17.28
CA GLY A 363 12.32 8.90 -17.93
C GLY A 363 11.33 9.28 -19.05
N HIS A 364 10.42 8.42 -19.47
CA HIS A 364 9.38 8.75 -20.46
C HIS A 364 8.04 8.99 -19.76
N GLY A 365 7.44 10.16 -19.92
CA GLY A 365 6.11 10.47 -19.43
C GLY A 365 6.02 11.11 -18.04
N ALA A 366 6.89 12.09 -17.74
CA ALA A 366 6.91 12.81 -16.45
C ALA A 366 5.61 13.55 -16.10
N SER A 367 4.63 13.64 -17.00
CA SER A 367 3.35 14.31 -16.77
C SER A 367 2.29 13.43 -16.09
N GLU A 368 2.54 12.11 -15.95
CA GLU A 368 1.55 11.15 -15.45
C GLU A 368 1.79 10.70 -13.99
N TRP A 369 2.92 11.09 -13.38
CA TRP A 369 3.21 10.68 -12.01
C TRP A 369 2.48 11.56 -11.01
N GLY A 370 1.51 11.00 -10.32
CA GLY A 370 0.84 11.62 -9.18
C GLY A 370 1.73 11.73 -7.94
N GLY A 371 1.27 12.46 -6.93
CA GLY A 371 1.91 12.43 -5.62
C GLY A 371 1.79 11.04 -4.99
N TYR A 372 2.83 10.61 -4.23
CA TYR A 372 2.81 9.32 -3.53
C TYR A 372 1.68 9.23 -2.52
N LEU A 373 1.41 10.29 -1.78
CA LEU A 373 0.28 10.37 -0.86
C LEU A 373 -0.91 11.10 -1.49
N PRO A 374 -2.14 10.77 -1.08
CA PRO A 374 -3.35 11.39 -1.58
C PRO A 374 -3.39 12.88 -1.21
N ARG A 375 -4.06 13.67 -2.05
CA ARG A 375 -4.16 15.13 -1.90
C ARG A 375 -5.43 15.53 -1.16
N CYS A 376 -5.30 16.51 -0.24
CA CYS A 376 -6.47 17.17 0.32
C CYS A 376 -7.08 18.25 -0.60
N GLY A 377 -6.40 18.58 -1.69
CA GLY A 377 -6.87 19.58 -2.66
C GLY A 377 -6.58 21.04 -2.28
N GLY A 378 -5.85 21.27 -1.19
CA GLY A 378 -5.47 22.60 -0.72
C GLY A 378 -4.00 22.72 -0.35
N GLU A 379 -3.16 21.81 -0.81
CA GLU A 379 -1.72 21.80 -0.53
C GLU A 379 -0.99 22.92 -1.26
N MET A 380 -0.01 23.52 -0.56
CA MET A 380 0.98 24.44 -1.14
C MET A 380 2.29 23.73 -1.52
N GLN A 381 2.43 22.44 -1.15
CA GLN A 381 3.58 21.60 -1.46
C GLN A 381 3.11 20.20 -1.85
N GLN A 382 3.76 19.64 -2.86
CA GLN A 382 3.55 18.26 -3.29
C GLN A 382 4.90 17.56 -3.47
N GLU A 383 5.00 16.33 -3.00
CA GLU A 383 6.11 15.44 -3.28
C GLU A 383 5.71 14.53 -4.46
N VAL A 384 6.53 14.53 -5.51
CA VAL A 384 6.32 13.71 -6.72
C VAL A 384 7.57 12.89 -6.95
N TYR A 385 7.40 11.58 -7.13
CA TYR A 385 8.48 10.68 -7.50
C TYR A 385 8.49 10.41 -9.01
N ARG A 386 9.66 10.09 -9.52
CA ARG A 386 9.88 9.47 -10.82
C ARG A 386 10.47 8.08 -10.56
N PRO A 387 9.64 7.08 -10.26
CA PRO A 387 10.12 5.78 -9.85
C PRO A 387 10.89 5.09 -10.98
N GLY A 388 11.96 4.39 -10.60
CA GLY A 388 12.61 3.42 -11.46
C GLY A 388 11.77 2.15 -11.56
N THR A 389 11.83 1.49 -12.70
CA THR A 389 11.13 0.21 -12.93
C THR A 389 12.11 -0.80 -13.50
N PHE A 390 12.13 -1.99 -12.93
CA PHE A 390 12.79 -3.14 -13.58
C PHE A 390 11.90 -4.36 -13.58
N VAL A 391 12.08 -5.20 -14.57
CA VAL A 391 11.61 -6.58 -14.63
C VAL A 391 12.84 -7.46 -14.76
N ALA A 392 13.01 -8.39 -13.83
CA ALA A 392 14.19 -9.25 -13.78
C ALA A 392 13.77 -10.71 -13.66
N ARG A 393 14.33 -11.60 -14.49
CA ARG A 393 14.07 -13.03 -14.47
C ARG A 393 15.24 -13.77 -13.84
N LEU A 394 14.96 -14.65 -12.89
CA LEU A 394 15.99 -15.51 -12.31
C LEU A 394 16.36 -16.62 -13.31
N ARG A 395 17.65 -16.73 -13.65
CA ARG A 395 18.19 -17.75 -14.56
C ARG A 395 18.25 -19.14 -13.96
#